data_29e56053fe0195c2bf8ba141e3b5ab47
#
_entry.id   29e56053fe0195c2bf8ba141e3b5ab47
#
_cell.length_a   1.000
_cell.length_b   1.000
_cell.length_c   1.000
_cell.angle_alpha   90.00
_cell.angle_beta   90.00
_cell.angle_gamma   90.00
#
_symmetry.space_group_name_H-M   'P 1'
#
loop_
_entity.id
_entity.type
_entity.pdbx_description
1 polymer ?
#
loop_
_entity_poly.entity_id
_entity_poly.type
_entity_poly.pdbx_seq_one_letter_code
_entity_poly.pdbx_strand_id
1 'polypeptide(L)'
;MVRASGRELRISPKAAREVCAAIKGMMLEEAKEFLRNVIAKRVAVPYRRYKKKLPHRRGLGGAGRYPVKAASKILKVLENAEANAEYKGFDIEKLRIIHASAYPGARIRRYMPRAFGRATRWFETLTHVEVVLEEVK
;
A
#
# COMPACT_ATOMS: atom_id res chain seq x y z
N MET A 1 20.96 -2.12 4.04
CA MET A 1 19.48 -2.00 4.04
C MET A 1 19.04 -0.56 4.19
N VAL A 2 17.96 -0.22 3.53
CA VAL A 2 17.37 1.11 3.55
C VAL A 2 15.92 0.99 3.99
N ARG A 3 15.48 1.86 4.87
CA ARG A 3 14.11 1.88 5.40
C ARG A 3 13.41 3.18 5.04
N ALA A 4 12.11 3.08 4.84
CA ALA A 4 11.23 4.24 4.75
C ALA A 4 9.89 3.88 5.34
N SER A 5 9.22 4.84 5.92
CA SER A 5 7.87 4.62 6.47
C SER A 5 6.98 5.83 6.21
N GLY A 6 5.70 5.54 6.00
CA GLY A 6 4.64 6.54 6.00
C GLY A 6 3.82 6.35 7.26
N ARG A 7 3.68 7.39 8.07
CA ARG A 7 2.94 7.35 9.32
C ARG A 7 1.61 8.08 9.21
N GLU A 8 0.58 7.53 9.84
CA GLU A 8 -0.76 8.14 9.90
C GLU A 8 -1.32 8.50 8.52
N LEU A 9 -1.12 7.61 7.54
CA LEU A 9 -1.64 7.80 6.19
C LEU A 9 -3.16 7.58 6.16
N ARG A 10 -3.85 8.47 5.49
CA ARG A 10 -5.31 8.41 5.37
C ARG A 10 -5.73 7.46 4.24
N ILE A 11 -5.42 6.20 4.40
CA ILE A 11 -5.74 5.13 3.46
C ILE A 11 -6.29 3.92 4.22
N SER A 12 -7.03 3.05 3.52
CA SER A 12 -7.56 1.83 4.12
C SER A 12 -6.44 0.86 4.48
N PRO A 13 -6.37 0.35 5.72
CA PRO A 13 -5.38 -0.67 6.08
C PRO A 13 -5.50 -1.95 5.24
N LYS A 14 -6.71 -2.33 4.86
CA LYS A 14 -6.97 -3.50 4.04
C LYS A 14 -6.41 -3.34 2.63
N ALA A 15 -6.70 -2.23 1.97
CA ALA A 15 -6.18 -1.93 0.64
C ALA A 15 -4.64 -1.79 0.67
N ALA A 16 -4.11 -1.10 1.67
CA ALA A 16 -2.67 -0.93 1.82
C ALA A 16 -1.95 -2.27 2.02
N ARG A 17 -2.52 -3.16 2.82
CA ARG A 17 -1.97 -4.51 3.02
C ARG A 17 -1.91 -5.29 1.71
N GLU A 18 -2.96 -5.23 0.90
CA GLU A 18 -2.99 -5.95 -0.38
C GLU A 18 -1.96 -5.38 -1.37
N VAL A 19 -1.79 -4.06 -1.42
CA VAL A 19 -0.77 -3.43 -2.26
C VAL A 19 0.63 -3.81 -1.79
N CYS A 20 0.90 -3.78 -0.50
CA CYS A 20 2.20 -4.17 0.05
C CYS A 20 2.52 -5.63 -0.25
N ALA A 21 1.54 -6.52 -0.14
CA ALA A 21 1.73 -7.93 -0.48
C ALA A 21 2.05 -8.12 -1.97
N ALA A 22 1.49 -7.30 -2.84
CA ALA A 22 1.73 -7.38 -4.28
C ALA A 22 3.14 -6.90 -4.66
N ILE A 23 3.66 -5.86 -4.03
CA ILE A 23 4.97 -5.29 -4.36
C ILE A 23 6.14 -5.98 -3.66
N LYS A 24 5.87 -6.75 -2.62
CA LYS A 24 6.93 -7.45 -1.88
C LYS A 24 7.71 -8.41 -2.77
N GLY A 25 9.02 -8.27 -2.78
CA GLY A 25 9.91 -9.09 -3.59
C GLY A 25 10.23 -8.50 -4.98
N MET A 26 9.57 -7.44 -5.40
CA MET A 26 9.85 -6.77 -6.66
C MET A 26 11.09 -5.87 -6.56
N MET A 27 11.73 -5.63 -7.70
CA MET A 27 12.74 -4.58 -7.81
C MET A 27 12.06 -3.22 -7.65
N LEU A 28 12.79 -2.24 -7.13
CA LEU A 28 12.22 -0.92 -6.83
C LEU A 28 11.58 -0.25 -8.06
N GLU A 29 12.26 -0.24 -9.19
CA GLU A 29 11.73 0.37 -10.41
C GLU A 29 10.49 -0.37 -10.93
N GLU A 30 10.52 -1.70 -10.89
CA GLU A 30 9.39 -2.53 -11.27
C GLU A 30 8.16 -2.25 -10.37
N ALA A 31 8.37 -2.15 -9.07
CA ALA A 31 7.31 -1.83 -8.12
C ALA A 31 6.72 -0.43 -8.36
N LYS A 32 7.56 0.55 -8.64
CA LYS A 32 7.11 1.91 -8.96
C LYS A 32 6.27 1.93 -10.23
N GLU A 33 6.70 1.24 -11.26
CA GLU A 33 5.94 1.13 -12.50
C GLU A 33 4.61 0.42 -12.28
N PHE A 34 4.62 -0.69 -11.53
CA PHE A 34 3.40 -1.41 -11.17
C PHE A 34 2.40 -0.48 -10.46
N LEU A 35 2.84 0.30 -9.48
CA LEU A 35 1.96 1.22 -8.77
C LEU A 35 1.43 2.34 -9.67
N ARG A 36 2.24 2.85 -10.59
CA ARG A 36 1.77 3.83 -11.58
C ARG A 36 0.69 3.25 -12.48
N ASN A 37 0.84 2.00 -12.89
CA ASN A 37 -0.16 1.30 -13.70
C ASN A 37 -1.45 1.04 -12.90
N VAL A 38 -1.36 0.75 -11.62
CA VAL A 38 -2.54 0.62 -10.73
C VAL A 38 -3.26 1.96 -10.60
N ILE A 39 -2.53 3.05 -10.43
CA ILE A 39 -3.10 4.40 -10.35
C ILE A 39 -3.83 4.76 -11.65
N ALA A 40 -3.26 4.39 -12.79
CA ALA A 40 -3.88 4.59 -14.11
C ALA A 40 -5.00 3.57 -14.43
N LYS A 41 -5.26 2.63 -13.51
CA LYS A 41 -6.25 1.55 -13.65
C LYS A 41 -5.99 0.62 -14.85
N ARG A 42 -4.74 0.45 -15.22
CA ARG A 42 -4.33 -0.50 -16.28
C ARG A 42 -4.12 -1.90 -15.73
N VAL A 43 -3.68 -2.00 -14.49
CA VAL A 43 -3.38 -3.27 -13.82
C VAL A 43 -4.12 -3.29 -12.48
N ALA A 44 -4.75 -4.43 -12.17
CA ALA A 44 -5.43 -4.61 -10.90
C ALA A 44 -4.49 -5.22 -9.86
N VAL A 45 -4.69 -4.86 -8.59
CA VAL A 45 -4.00 -5.49 -7.47
C VAL A 45 -4.79 -6.73 -7.05
N PRO A 46 -4.16 -7.92 -6.96
CA PRO A 46 -4.85 -9.11 -6.48
C PRO A 46 -5.16 -8.99 -4.98
N TYR A 47 -6.42 -9.21 -4.62
CA TYR A 47 -6.85 -9.24 -3.22
C TYR A 47 -6.91 -10.69 -2.77
N ARG A 48 -6.04 -11.07 -1.84
CA ARG A 48 -5.91 -12.45 -1.37
C ARG A 48 -6.49 -12.66 0.02
N ARG A 49 -6.40 -11.67 0.90
CA ARG A 49 -6.88 -11.76 2.28
C ARG A 49 -8.26 -11.12 2.47
N TYR A 50 -8.45 -9.93 1.94
CA TYR A 50 -9.69 -9.16 2.06
C TYR A 50 -10.50 -9.24 0.77
N LYS A 51 -10.83 -10.45 0.35
CA LYS A 51 -11.41 -10.76 -0.97
C LYS A 51 -12.91 -11.04 -0.99
N LYS A 52 -13.58 -11.04 0.15
CA LYS A 52 -15.02 -11.33 0.21
C LYS A 52 -15.83 -10.29 -0.57
N LYS A 53 -16.76 -10.79 -1.41
CA LYS A 53 -17.64 -9.95 -2.25
C LYS A 53 -16.90 -9.03 -3.23
N LEU A 54 -15.69 -9.41 -3.64
CA LEU A 54 -14.96 -8.71 -4.67
C LEU A 54 -15.11 -9.42 -6.02
N PRO A 55 -15.29 -8.65 -7.12
CA PRO A 55 -15.35 -9.25 -8.45
C PRO A 55 -13.99 -9.77 -8.89
N HIS A 56 -14.01 -10.78 -9.73
CA HIS A 56 -12.81 -11.25 -10.41
C HIS A 56 -12.37 -10.25 -11.47
N ARG A 57 -11.06 -10.08 -11.64
CA ARG A 57 -10.50 -9.18 -12.63
C ARG A 57 -9.75 -9.97 -13.70
N ARG A 58 -9.83 -9.49 -14.94
CA ARG A 58 -9.13 -10.08 -16.07
C ARG A 58 -7.61 -10.10 -15.81
N GLY A 59 -6.98 -11.24 -16.08
CA GLY A 59 -5.54 -11.40 -15.93
C GLY A 59 -5.06 -11.79 -14.54
N LEU A 60 -5.91 -11.74 -13.52
CA LEU A 60 -5.53 -12.12 -12.15
C LEU A 60 -5.94 -13.55 -11.77
N GLY A 61 -6.90 -14.12 -12.48
CA GLY A 61 -7.48 -15.42 -12.10
C GLY A 61 -8.25 -15.41 -10.79
N GLY A 62 -8.59 -14.24 -10.23
CA GLY A 62 -9.32 -14.09 -8.98
C GLY A 62 -9.73 -12.66 -8.69
N ALA A 63 -10.11 -12.42 -7.44
CA ALA A 63 -10.57 -11.12 -6.98
C ALA A 63 -9.48 -10.06 -7.04
N GLY A 64 -9.85 -8.85 -7.42
CA GLY A 64 -8.92 -7.72 -7.48
C GLY A 64 -9.63 -6.38 -7.56
N ARG A 65 -8.91 -5.33 -7.23
CA ARG A 65 -9.38 -3.94 -7.31
C ARG A 65 -8.25 -3.03 -7.77
N TYR A 66 -8.61 -1.78 -7.97
CA TYR A 66 -7.68 -0.70 -8.33
C TYR A 66 -7.61 0.30 -7.16
N PRO A 67 -6.82 0.03 -6.10
CA PRO A 67 -6.76 0.91 -4.92
C PRO A 67 -5.86 2.13 -5.21
N VAL A 68 -6.36 3.07 -6.00
CA VAL A 68 -5.63 4.24 -6.48
C VAL A 68 -5.04 5.07 -5.34
N LYS A 69 -5.84 5.34 -4.32
CA LYS A 69 -5.41 6.17 -3.19
C LYS A 69 -4.29 5.51 -2.39
N ALA A 70 -4.45 4.22 -2.08
CA ALA A 70 -3.42 3.47 -1.37
C ALA A 70 -2.14 3.35 -2.21
N ALA A 71 -2.26 3.05 -3.50
CA ALA A 71 -1.13 2.96 -4.41
C ALA A 71 -0.37 4.29 -4.51
N SER A 72 -1.07 5.42 -4.57
CA SER A 72 -0.46 6.74 -4.61
C SER A 72 0.37 7.03 -3.36
N LYS A 73 -0.16 6.72 -2.19
CA LYS A 73 0.55 6.95 -0.93
C LYS A 73 1.76 6.03 -0.78
N ILE A 74 1.62 4.77 -1.15
CA ILE A 74 2.72 3.80 -1.09
C ILE A 74 3.81 4.16 -2.11
N LEU A 75 3.45 4.66 -3.28
CA LEU A 75 4.42 5.15 -4.25
C LEU A 75 5.30 6.26 -3.66
N LYS A 76 4.71 7.18 -2.91
CA LYS A 76 5.47 8.23 -2.21
C LYS A 76 6.43 7.66 -1.16
N VAL A 77 6.02 6.61 -0.45
CA VAL A 77 6.91 5.91 0.50
C VAL A 77 8.08 5.28 -0.23
N LEU A 78 7.85 4.66 -1.40
CA LEU A 78 8.91 4.10 -2.23
C LEU A 78 9.88 5.17 -2.74
N GLU A 79 9.37 6.31 -3.15
CA GLU A 79 10.20 7.45 -3.57
C GLU A 79 11.07 7.97 -2.42
N ASN A 80 10.52 8.02 -1.20
CA ASN A 80 11.28 8.37 -0.01
C ASN A 80 12.38 7.32 0.27
N ALA A 81 12.07 6.04 0.13
CA ALA A 81 13.05 4.97 0.29
C ALA A 81 14.17 5.07 -0.73
N GLU A 82 13.84 5.41 -1.98
CA GLU A 82 14.81 5.66 -3.05
C GLU A 82 15.76 6.82 -2.68
N ALA A 83 15.22 7.93 -2.21
CA ALA A 83 16.02 9.07 -1.78
C ALA A 83 16.94 8.70 -0.61
N ASN A 84 16.47 7.92 0.35
CA ASN A 84 17.28 7.42 1.45
C ASN A 84 18.41 6.51 0.96
N ALA A 85 18.16 5.70 -0.06
CA ALA A 85 19.16 4.82 -0.67
C ALA A 85 20.24 5.64 -1.40
N GLU A 86 19.85 6.67 -2.15
CA GLU A 86 20.80 7.59 -2.80
C GLU A 86 21.70 8.24 -1.77
N TYR A 87 21.13 8.73 -0.69
CA TYR A 87 21.89 9.37 0.38
C TYR A 87 22.94 8.43 0.99
N LYS A 88 22.60 7.14 1.11
CA LYS A 88 23.53 6.11 1.62
C LYS A 88 24.50 5.58 0.57
N GLY A 89 24.41 6.02 -0.67
CA GLY A 89 25.31 5.61 -1.74
C GLY A 89 25.01 4.24 -2.37
N PHE A 90 23.81 3.70 -2.19
CA PHE A 90 23.40 2.47 -2.84
C PHE A 90 23.05 2.69 -4.31
N ASP A 91 23.25 1.64 -5.11
CA ASP A 91 22.87 1.63 -6.52
C ASP A 91 21.35 1.39 -6.63
N ILE A 92 20.63 2.40 -7.10
CA ILE A 92 19.18 2.37 -7.19
C ILE A 92 18.67 1.25 -8.10
N GLU A 93 19.41 0.96 -9.18
CA GLU A 93 18.99 -0.08 -10.14
C GLU A 93 19.02 -1.49 -9.54
N LYS A 94 19.74 -1.68 -8.45
CA LYS A 94 19.91 -2.98 -7.79
C LYS A 94 19.07 -3.13 -6.52
N LEU A 95 18.23 -2.15 -6.21
CA LEU A 95 17.39 -2.22 -5.01
C LEU A 95 16.18 -3.13 -5.21
N ARG A 96 15.95 -4.00 -4.25
CA ARG A 96 14.80 -4.89 -4.19
C ARG A 96 14.03 -4.68 -2.89
N ILE A 97 12.72 -4.76 -2.96
CA ILE A 97 11.85 -4.66 -1.80
C ILE A 97 11.83 -6.01 -1.08
N ILE A 98 12.50 -6.11 0.05
CA ILE A 98 12.53 -7.34 0.85
C ILE A 98 11.41 -7.39 1.88
N HIS A 99 10.90 -6.22 2.29
CA HIS A 99 9.83 -6.14 3.26
C HIS A 99 8.92 -4.96 2.90
N ALA A 100 7.64 -5.20 2.91
CA ALA A 100 6.61 -4.17 2.78
C ALA A 100 5.43 -4.58 3.64
N SER A 101 5.05 -3.75 4.58
CA SER A 101 3.92 -4.02 5.45
C SER A 101 3.08 -2.79 5.69
N ALA A 102 1.81 -3.03 5.97
CA ALA A 102 0.86 -2.01 6.35
C ALA A 102 0.09 -2.49 7.58
N TYR A 103 -0.06 -1.61 8.56
CA TYR A 103 -0.74 -1.94 9.80
C TYR A 103 -1.54 -0.72 10.30
N PRO A 104 -2.59 -0.97 11.11
CA PRO A 104 -3.44 0.11 11.60
C PRO A 104 -2.69 1.08 12.51
N GLY A 105 -2.97 2.36 12.34
CA GLY A 105 -2.48 3.42 13.22
C GLY A 105 -3.61 3.97 14.10
N ALA A 106 -3.59 5.28 14.33
CA ALA A 106 -4.61 5.94 15.10
C ALA A 106 -5.97 5.89 14.41
N ARG A 107 -7.04 5.95 15.19
CA ARG A 107 -8.41 6.00 14.68
C ARG A 107 -8.99 7.39 14.88
N ILE A 108 -9.56 7.94 13.81
CA ILE A 108 -10.33 9.17 13.88
C ILE A 108 -11.75 8.75 14.26
N ARG A 109 -12.17 9.12 15.47
CA ARG A 109 -13.46 8.72 16.00
C ARG A 109 -14.55 9.68 15.56
N ARG A 110 -15.60 9.13 14.95
CA ARG A 110 -16.79 9.85 14.55
C ARG A 110 -18.01 9.02 14.89
N TYR A 111 -19.15 9.67 14.98
CA TYR A 111 -20.41 8.99 15.23
C TYR A 111 -21.43 9.46 14.21
N MET A 112 -22.26 8.53 13.75
CA MET A 112 -23.34 8.78 12.81
C MET A 112 -24.67 8.65 13.53
N PRO A 113 -25.58 9.64 13.43
CA PRO A 113 -26.92 9.52 13.99
C PRO A 113 -27.70 8.42 13.27
N ARG A 114 -28.42 7.62 14.04
CA ARG A 114 -29.23 6.50 13.55
C ARG A 114 -30.64 6.57 14.14
N ALA A 115 -31.48 5.64 13.73
CA ALA A 115 -32.86 5.53 14.20
C ALA A 115 -32.95 5.42 15.74
N PHE A 116 -34.06 5.84 16.30
CA PHE A 116 -34.35 5.84 17.75
C PHE A 116 -33.35 6.64 18.60
N GLY A 117 -32.82 7.74 18.06
CA GLY A 117 -31.89 8.61 18.79
C GLY A 117 -30.55 7.98 19.14
N ARG A 118 -30.19 6.88 18.49
CA ARG A 118 -28.90 6.20 18.72
C ARG A 118 -27.82 6.81 17.85
N ALA A 119 -26.57 6.63 18.27
CA ALA A 119 -25.38 6.97 17.48
C ALA A 119 -24.59 5.69 17.19
N THR A 120 -24.16 5.53 15.97
CA THR A 120 -23.32 4.41 15.53
C THR A 120 -21.91 4.90 15.28
N ARG A 121 -20.92 4.10 15.62
CA ARG A 121 -19.52 4.40 15.36
C ARG A 121 -19.26 4.54 13.87
N TRP A 122 -18.55 5.59 13.50
CA TRP A 122 -18.10 5.81 12.13
C TRP A 122 -16.62 6.18 12.16
N PHE A 123 -15.82 5.18 12.51
CA PHE A 123 -14.39 5.37 12.72
C PHE A 123 -13.62 5.27 11.41
N GLU A 124 -12.61 6.12 11.28
CA GLU A 124 -11.63 6.05 10.19
C GLU A 124 -10.29 5.61 10.79
N THR A 125 -9.76 4.49 10.32
CA THR A 125 -8.48 3.97 10.77
C THR A 125 -7.38 4.49 9.86
N LEU A 126 -6.40 5.18 10.43
CA LEU A 126 -5.20 5.59 9.71
C LEU A 126 -4.24 4.41 9.59
N THR A 127 -3.35 4.46 8.63
CA THR A 127 -2.48 3.33 8.30
C THR A 127 -1.02 3.75 8.35
N HIS A 128 -0.19 2.89 8.93
CA HIS A 128 1.26 2.99 8.84
C HIS A 128 1.74 2.04 7.75
N VAL A 129 2.64 2.50 6.91
CA VAL A 129 3.28 1.68 5.88
C VAL A 129 4.77 1.73 6.11
N GLU A 130 5.43 0.58 6.09
CA GLU A 130 6.88 0.54 6.14
C GLU A 130 7.44 -0.33 5.04
N VAL A 131 8.57 0.09 4.49
CA VAL A 131 9.25 -0.57 3.39
C VAL A 131 10.73 -0.68 3.71
N VAL A 132 11.31 -1.84 3.43
CA VAL A 132 12.74 -2.08 3.56
C VAL A 132 13.28 -2.52 2.20
N LEU A 133 14.34 -1.83 1.75
CA LEU A 133 15.03 -2.14 0.51
C LEU A 133 16.39 -2.75 0.80
N GLU A 134 16.81 -3.64 -0.07
CA GLU A 134 18.14 -4.27 -0.04
C GLU A 134 18.77 -4.18 -1.41
N GLU A 135 20.08 -3.91 -1.45
CA GLU A 135 20.83 -3.94 -2.69
C GLU A 135 21.13 -5.40 -3.07
N VAL A 136 20.76 -5.78 -4.26
CA VAL A 136 21.02 -7.12 -4.80
C VAL A 136 22.40 -7.15 -5.43
N LYS A 137 23.17 -8.20 -5.13
CA LYS A 137 24.49 -8.39 -5.68
C LYS A 137 24.43 -8.92 -7.12
#